data_5b5df1e171535976861259ab09fba39d
#
_entry.id   5b5df1e171535976861259ab09fba39d
#
_cell.length_a   1.000
_cell.length_b   1.000
_cell.length_c   1.000
_cell.angle_alpha   90.00
_cell.angle_beta   90.00
_cell.angle_gamma   90.00
#
_symmetry.space_group_name_H-M   'P 1'
#
loop_
_entity.id
_entity.type
_entity.pdbx_description
1 polymer ?
#
loop_
_entity_poly.entity_id
_entity_poly.type
_entity_poly.pdbx_seq_one_letter_code
_entity_poly.pdbx_strand_id
1 'polypeptide(L)'
;MTELKSKLIDRAKNLSFDLTKVCNPSELPSISGPFREFLSLNYHGQMTWLSDRIEWRENPKILWPDAKSVIMLAQSYAPVHNPMDVLKYPDKAAISVYAQNKDYHVVIKKKLKSLARWLIEEAGGEVKVFVDTAPVPEKPLGQMAGLGWQGKHTNLVSRDLGNWFFIGSIFTTVEIVPDDPEVDHCGSCQSCIDICPTDAFPKPYQIDARRCISYLTIEHRGPVEIDLRSKIGNRIYGCDDCLAICPWNKFAKAGSETRLYAREELKMPDLKELVSLDDRAFRDKFSGSPIKRIGRDRFVRNVLYAIGNSREQKFKKVVKPLTKDPDFAIRDAATWALTQLA
;
A
#
# COMPACT_ATOMS: atom_id res chain seq x y z
N MET A 1 3.74 29.06 15.17
CA MET A 1 4.10 27.65 15.54
C MET A 1 4.51 27.66 17.00
N THR A 2 3.99 26.75 17.82
CA THR A 2 4.42 26.65 19.24
C THR A 2 5.82 26.03 19.31
N GLU A 3 6.56 26.30 20.40
CA GLU A 3 7.90 25.74 20.61
C GLU A 3 7.88 24.20 20.57
N LEU A 4 6.89 23.56 21.22
CA LEU A 4 6.71 22.11 21.19
C LEU A 4 6.56 21.55 19.79
N LYS A 5 5.75 22.21 18.93
CA LYS A 5 5.53 21.77 17.54
C LYS A 5 6.80 21.87 16.70
N SER A 6 7.60 22.92 16.90
CA SER A 6 8.89 23.07 16.23
C SER A 6 9.86 21.94 16.61
N LYS A 7 10.01 21.68 17.92
CA LYS A 7 10.83 20.59 18.43
C LYS A 7 10.36 19.21 17.91
N LEU A 8 9.04 18.99 17.84
CA LEU A 8 8.44 17.76 17.30
C LEU A 8 8.84 17.53 15.84
N ILE A 9 8.73 18.56 14.99
CA ILE A 9 9.10 18.51 13.58
C ILE A 9 10.59 18.18 13.43
N ASP A 10 11.45 18.87 14.17
CA ASP A 10 12.89 18.63 14.12
C ASP A 10 13.25 17.21 14.60
N ARG A 11 12.60 16.75 15.66
CA ARG A 11 12.79 15.37 16.16
C ARG A 11 12.35 14.32 15.15
N ALA A 12 11.21 14.52 14.50
CA ALA A 12 10.71 13.64 13.46
C ALA A 12 11.65 13.61 12.24
N LYS A 13 12.16 14.76 11.82
CA LYS A 13 13.14 14.87 10.75
C LYS A 13 14.44 14.13 11.09
N ASN A 14 14.92 14.21 12.32
CA ASN A 14 16.09 13.44 12.80
C ASN A 14 15.83 11.93 12.80
N LEU A 15 14.57 11.50 12.86
CA LEU A 15 14.15 10.11 12.67
C LEU A 15 13.91 9.77 11.18
N SER A 16 14.28 10.67 10.26
CA SER A 16 14.11 10.53 8.82
C SER A 16 12.64 10.45 8.36
N PHE A 17 11.72 11.10 9.04
CA PHE A 17 10.41 11.39 8.46
C PHE A 17 10.52 12.61 7.54
N ASP A 18 9.87 12.53 6.38
CA ASP A 18 9.95 13.57 5.35
C ASP A 18 8.96 14.71 5.60
N LEU A 19 7.77 14.40 6.13
CA LEU A 19 6.78 15.39 6.55
C LEU A 19 6.21 15.02 7.91
N THR A 20 5.90 16.06 8.70
CA THR A 20 5.23 15.96 10.01
C THR A 20 4.20 17.06 10.11
N LYS A 21 2.96 16.67 10.32
CA LYS A 21 1.79 17.55 10.38
C LYS A 21 0.88 17.15 11.53
N VAL A 22 0.03 18.04 11.98
CA VAL A 22 -0.85 17.82 13.13
C VAL A 22 -2.29 18.17 12.76
N CYS A 23 -3.25 17.37 13.22
CA CYS A 23 -4.67 17.70 13.13
C CYS A 23 -5.39 17.45 14.46
N ASN A 24 -6.55 18.08 14.61
CA ASN A 24 -7.47 17.82 15.70
C ASN A 24 -8.45 16.70 15.32
N PRO A 25 -8.43 15.52 15.97
CA PRO A 25 -9.29 14.41 15.59
C PRO A 25 -10.80 14.69 15.72
N SER A 26 -11.19 15.74 16.46
CA SER A 26 -12.60 16.14 16.61
C SER A 26 -13.14 16.89 15.38
N GLU A 27 -12.26 17.37 14.50
CA GLU A 27 -12.62 18.17 13.33
C GLU A 27 -12.64 17.34 12.04
N LEU A 28 -12.43 16.01 12.14
CA LEU A 28 -12.47 15.14 10.97
C LEU A 28 -13.85 15.22 10.28
N PRO A 29 -13.92 15.64 9.01
CA PRO A 29 -15.15 15.61 8.24
C PRO A 29 -15.74 14.20 8.19
N SER A 30 -17.08 14.10 8.15
CA SER A 30 -17.73 12.80 8.06
C SER A 30 -17.31 12.04 6.81
N ILE A 31 -16.69 10.88 6.99
CA ILE A 31 -16.33 9.94 5.93
C ILE A 31 -17.34 8.80 5.80
N SER A 32 -18.38 8.79 6.63
CA SER A 32 -19.37 7.70 6.75
C SER A 32 -20.05 7.40 5.42
N GLY A 33 -20.50 8.43 4.69
CA GLY A 33 -21.22 8.25 3.43
C GLY A 33 -20.44 7.45 2.39
N PRO A 34 -19.27 7.93 1.93
CA PRO A 34 -18.44 7.21 0.96
C PRO A 34 -17.95 5.84 1.43
N PHE A 35 -17.62 5.70 2.73
CA PHE A 35 -17.14 4.44 3.26
C PHE A 35 -18.26 3.39 3.37
N ARG A 36 -19.45 3.78 3.83
CA ARG A 36 -20.61 2.88 3.86
C ARG A 36 -21.09 2.51 2.46
N GLU A 37 -21.06 3.43 1.49
CA GLU A 37 -21.31 3.13 0.08
C GLU A 37 -20.35 2.04 -0.42
N PHE A 38 -19.05 2.20 -0.20
CA PHE A 38 -18.03 1.21 -0.55
C PHE A 38 -18.32 -0.17 0.03
N LEU A 39 -18.73 -0.25 1.29
CA LEU A 39 -19.09 -1.53 1.95
C LEU A 39 -20.40 -2.10 1.40
N SER A 40 -21.42 -1.28 1.19
CA SER A 40 -22.73 -1.72 0.69
C SER A 40 -22.68 -2.29 -0.74
N LEU A 41 -21.76 -1.77 -1.55
CA LEU A 41 -21.46 -2.26 -2.90
C LEU A 41 -20.55 -3.52 -2.89
N ASN A 42 -20.15 -4.01 -1.72
CA ASN A 42 -19.20 -5.11 -1.55
C ASN A 42 -17.85 -4.87 -2.26
N TYR A 43 -17.46 -3.62 -2.46
CA TYR A 43 -16.21 -3.27 -3.13
C TYR A 43 -14.96 -3.65 -2.33
N HIS A 44 -15.10 -3.94 -1.04
CA HIS A 44 -14.03 -4.45 -0.18
C HIS A 44 -13.66 -5.92 -0.45
N GLY A 45 -14.47 -6.67 -1.20
CA GLY A 45 -14.22 -8.08 -1.50
C GLY A 45 -14.08 -8.93 -0.22
N GLN A 46 -13.01 -9.70 -0.12
CA GLN A 46 -12.74 -10.58 1.02
C GLN A 46 -12.13 -9.87 2.24
N MET A 47 -11.94 -8.56 2.18
CA MET A 47 -11.42 -7.75 3.31
C MET A 47 -12.54 -7.44 4.32
N THR A 48 -13.20 -8.48 4.86
CA THR A 48 -14.35 -8.34 5.78
C THR A 48 -14.00 -7.57 7.06
N TRP A 49 -12.71 -7.58 7.45
CA TRP A 49 -12.21 -6.79 8.56
C TRP A 49 -12.41 -5.26 8.40
N LEU A 50 -12.70 -4.78 7.18
CA LEU A 50 -13.04 -3.38 6.95
C LEU A 50 -14.40 -2.99 7.54
N SER A 51 -15.34 -3.94 7.62
CA SER A 51 -16.63 -3.72 8.28
C SER A 51 -16.56 -3.86 9.80
N ASP A 52 -15.46 -4.43 10.34
CA ASP A 52 -15.29 -4.52 11.78
C ASP A 52 -14.97 -3.14 12.36
N ARG A 53 -15.66 -2.78 13.45
CA ARG A 53 -15.45 -1.50 14.16
C ARG A 53 -15.51 -0.31 13.21
N ILE A 54 -16.52 -0.28 12.36
CA ILE A 54 -16.74 0.78 11.39
C ILE A 54 -16.79 2.17 12.03
N GLU A 55 -17.37 2.27 13.22
CA GLU A 55 -17.48 3.50 14.01
C GLU A 55 -16.11 4.10 14.37
N TRP A 56 -15.07 3.26 14.56
CA TRP A 56 -13.72 3.75 14.84
C TRP A 56 -13.06 4.33 13.60
N ARG A 57 -13.40 3.77 12.42
CA ARG A 57 -12.92 4.31 11.14
C ARG A 57 -13.61 5.60 10.78
N GLU A 58 -14.89 5.73 11.13
CA GLU A 58 -15.68 6.91 10.87
C GLU A 58 -15.37 8.07 11.83
N ASN A 59 -15.02 7.74 13.08
CA ASN A 59 -14.73 8.75 14.09
C ASN A 59 -13.58 8.30 15.02
N PRO A 60 -12.38 8.85 14.86
CA PRO A 60 -11.22 8.50 15.69
C PRO A 60 -11.40 8.83 17.17
N LYS A 61 -12.34 9.70 17.54
CA LYS A 61 -12.67 9.99 18.95
C LYS A 61 -13.43 8.85 19.62
N ILE A 62 -14.11 7.98 18.87
CA ILE A 62 -14.69 6.74 19.42
C ILE A 62 -13.58 5.73 19.73
N LEU A 63 -12.53 5.68 18.90
CA LEU A 63 -11.36 4.83 19.16
C LEU A 63 -10.61 5.29 20.42
N TRP A 64 -10.49 6.61 20.63
CA TRP A 64 -9.84 7.18 21.81
C TRP A 64 -10.41 8.56 22.15
N PRO A 65 -11.38 8.64 23.11
CA PRO A 65 -12.07 9.87 23.48
C PRO A 65 -11.13 10.99 23.95
N ASP A 66 -10.04 10.64 24.64
CA ASP A 66 -9.12 11.61 25.25
C ASP A 66 -8.10 12.19 24.26
N ALA A 67 -8.02 11.67 23.03
CA ALA A 67 -7.11 12.19 22.02
C ALA A 67 -7.45 13.65 21.70
N LYS A 68 -6.48 14.55 21.86
CA LYS A 68 -6.59 15.98 21.53
C LYS A 68 -5.91 16.33 20.22
N SER A 69 -4.84 15.62 19.88
CA SER A 69 -4.10 15.83 18.64
C SER A 69 -3.73 14.51 17.99
N VAL A 70 -3.66 14.51 16.65
CA VAL A 70 -3.08 13.43 15.85
C VAL A 70 -1.93 13.98 15.05
N ILE A 71 -0.73 13.45 15.32
CA ILE A 71 0.49 13.77 14.57
C ILE A 71 0.54 12.79 13.40
N MET A 72 0.47 13.31 12.19
CA MET A 72 0.54 12.57 10.94
C MET A 72 1.95 12.70 10.34
N LEU A 73 2.55 11.58 10.01
CA LEU A 73 3.93 11.53 9.51
C LEU A 73 3.97 10.83 8.16
N ALA A 74 4.75 11.38 7.24
CA ALA A 74 5.00 10.76 5.94
C ALA A 74 6.46 10.31 5.83
N GLN A 75 6.66 9.13 5.25
CA GLN A 75 7.98 8.57 4.94
C GLN A 75 8.03 8.18 3.47
N SER A 76 8.84 8.89 2.68
CA SER A 76 9.00 8.60 1.26
C SER A 76 9.64 7.23 1.02
N TYR A 77 9.12 6.53 0.00
CA TYR A 77 9.72 5.34 -0.60
C TYR A 77 9.81 5.47 -2.13
N ALA A 78 9.80 6.70 -2.62
CA ALA A 78 9.79 6.98 -4.06
C ALA A 78 10.91 6.23 -4.80
N PRO A 79 10.59 5.54 -5.90
CA PRO A 79 11.57 4.79 -6.67
C PRO A 79 12.50 5.75 -7.44
N VAL A 80 13.75 5.30 -7.65
CA VAL A 80 14.73 6.02 -8.48
C VAL A 80 14.43 5.82 -9.98
N HIS A 81 13.86 4.66 -10.34
CA HIS A 81 13.53 4.29 -11.72
C HIS A 81 12.02 4.12 -11.87
N ASN A 82 11.53 4.26 -13.10
CA ASN A 82 10.11 4.05 -13.38
C ASN A 82 9.73 2.58 -13.11
N PRO A 83 8.85 2.30 -12.13
CA PRO A 83 8.47 0.93 -11.80
C PRO A 83 7.68 0.22 -12.93
N MET A 84 7.18 0.97 -13.92
CA MET A 84 6.48 0.41 -15.07
C MET A 84 7.42 -0.23 -16.10
N ASP A 85 8.73 0.01 -16.03
CA ASP A 85 9.68 -0.51 -17.01
C ASP A 85 9.75 -2.05 -17.00
N VAL A 86 9.57 -2.69 -15.85
CA VAL A 86 9.55 -4.16 -15.71
C VAL A 86 8.42 -4.80 -16.53
N LEU A 87 7.34 -4.08 -16.80
CA LEU A 87 6.19 -4.59 -17.57
C LEU A 87 6.54 -4.87 -19.05
N LYS A 88 7.65 -4.33 -19.54
CA LYS A 88 8.17 -4.56 -20.91
C LYS A 88 8.86 -5.93 -21.05
N TYR A 89 9.14 -6.62 -19.94
CA TYR A 89 9.88 -7.87 -19.89
C TYR A 89 8.95 -9.02 -19.43
N PRO A 90 8.40 -9.80 -20.36
CA PRO A 90 7.35 -10.78 -20.07
C PRO A 90 7.82 -11.95 -19.18
N ASP A 91 9.12 -12.21 -19.10
CA ASP A 91 9.71 -13.24 -18.23
C ASP A 91 10.16 -12.74 -16.86
N LYS A 92 10.01 -11.44 -16.59
CA LYS A 92 10.31 -10.82 -15.30
C LYS A 92 9.03 -10.56 -14.51
N ALA A 93 9.14 -10.62 -13.21
CA ALA A 93 8.03 -10.32 -12.31
C ALA A 93 8.03 -8.86 -11.88
N ALA A 94 6.85 -8.22 -11.92
CA ALA A 94 6.63 -6.91 -11.33
C ALA A 94 6.16 -7.07 -9.89
N ILE A 95 6.92 -6.47 -8.97
CA ILE A 95 6.61 -6.34 -7.55
C ILE A 95 6.46 -4.86 -7.26
N SER A 96 5.35 -4.47 -6.61
CA SER A 96 5.13 -3.08 -6.22
C SER A 96 6.31 -2.53 -5.39
N VAL A 97 6.70 -1.30 -5.67
CA VAL A 97 7.88 -0.63 -5.08
C VAL A 97 7.89 -0.72 -3.56
N TYR A 98 6.72 -0.52 -2.92
CA TYR A 98 6.62 -0.54 -1.47
C TYR A 98 7.02 -1.88 -0.84
N ALA A 99 6.96 -2.97 -1.58
CA ALA A 99 7.22 -4.33 -1.12
C ALA A 99 8.62 -4.86 -1.50
N GLN A 100 9.40 -4.12 -2.28
CA GLN A 100 10.74 -4.50 -2.72
C GLN A 100 11.83 -4.37 -1.62
N ASN A 101 11.43 -4.07 -0.39
CA ASN A 101 12.31 -3.70 0.71
C ASN A 101 11.87 -4.36 2.03
N LYS A 102 12.38 -3.87 3.16
CA LYS A 102 11.93 -4.32 4.48
C LYS A 102 10.48 -3.89 4.74
N ASP A 103 9.78 -4.70 5.52
CA ASP A 103 8.41 -4.42 5.94
C ASP A 103 8.32 -3.05 6.63
N TYR A 104 7.67 -2.12 5.95
CA TYR A 104 7.52 -0.73 6.40
C TYR A 104 6.80 -0.61 7.75
N HIS A 105 5.91 -1.53 8.06
CA HIS A 105 5.23 -1.55 9.36
C HIS A 105 6.24 -1.62 10.50
N VAL A 106 7.25 -2.46 10.37
CA VAL A 106 8.30 -2.62 11.38
C VAL A 106 9.19 -1.38 11.45
N VAL A 107 9.59 -0.85 10.29
CA VAL A 107 10.48 0.30 10.18
C VAL A 107 9.83 1.54 10.77
N ILE A 108 8.61 1.87 10.32
CA ILE A 108 7.89 3.08 10.72
C ILE A 108 7.45 2.97 12.18
N LYS A 109 6.88 1.83 12.60
CA LYS A 109 6.42 1.65 13.99
C LYS A 109 7.54 1.85 15.00
N LYS A 110 8.78 1.41 14.68
CA LYS A 110 9.94 1.65 15.55
C LYS A 110 10.26 3.14 15.69
N LYS A 111 10.19 3.90 14.59
CA LYS A 111 10.41 5.35 14.58
C LYS A 111 9.29 6.08 15.35
N LEU A 112 8.02 5.73 15.09
CA LEU A 112 6.87 6.31 15.80
C LEU A 112 6.98 6.10 17.31
N LYS A 113 7.35 4.89 17.76
CA LYS A 113 7.56 4.60 19.19
C LYS A 113 8.70 5.43 19.79
N SER A 114 9.75 5.73 19.02
CA SER A 114 10.84 6.60 19.49
C SER A 114 10.39 8.06 19.62
N LEU A 115 9.63 8.54 18.63
CA LEU A 115 9.07 9.90 18.66
C LEU A 115 8.03 10.06 19.78
N ALA A 116 7.16 9.05 19.97
CA ALA A 116 6.14 9.04 20.98
C ALA A 116 6.73 9.07 22.41
N ARG A 117 7.79 8.33 22.68
CA ARG A 117 8.51 8.39 23.97
C ARG A 117 9.08 9.78 24.22
N TRP A 118 9.75 10.35 23.25
CA TRP A 118 10.26 11.70 23.34
C TRP A 118 9.13 12.72 23.63
N LEU A 119 7.97 12.57 22.98
CA LEU A 119 6.83 13.48 23.21
C LEU A 119 6.32 13.39 24.66
N ILE A 120 6.25 12.19 25.24
CA ILE A 120 5.87 11.99 26.64
C ILE A 120 6.89 12.64 27.59
N GLU A 121 8.18 12.49 27.30
CA GLU A 121 9.27 13.08 28.09
C GLU A 121 9.23 14.61 28.04
N GLU A 122 8.92 15.20 26.89
CA GLU A 122 8.91 16.66 26.68
C GLU A 122 7.63 17.35 27.16
N ALA A 123 6.47 16.70 27.00
CA ALA A 123 5.17 17.34 27.20
C ALA A 123 4.21 16.57 28.13
N GLY A 124 4.62 15.38 28.58
CA GLY A 124 3.72 14.51 29.35
C GLY A 124 2.62 13.89 28.47
N GLY A 125 1.50 13.53 29.13
CA GLY A 125 0.33 12.96 28.48
C GLY A 125 0.50 11.50 28.04
N GLU A 126 -0.45 11.04 27.23
CA GLU A 126 -0.49 9.67 26.72
C GLU A 126 -0.40 9.67 25.19
N VAL A 127 0.06 8.55 24.63
CA VAL A 127 0.21 8.36 23.17
C VAL A 127 -0.20 6.97 22.73
N LYS A 128 -0.75 6.88 21.50
CA LYS A 128 -0.96 5.63 20.77
C LYS A 128 -0.39 5.77 19.36
N VAL A 129 0.32 4.74 18.88
CA VAL A 129 0.97 4.76 17.56
C VAL A 129 0.32 3.76 16.62
N PHE A 130 0.06 4.19 15.37
CA PHE A 130 -0.56 3.37 14.35
C PHE A 130 0.20 3.44 13.03
N VAL A 131 0.22 2.33 12.31
CA VAL A 131 0.74 2.16 10.95
C VAL A 131 -0.11 1.09 10.28
N ASP A 132 -1.07 1.47 9.46
CA ASP A 132 -1.87 0.61 8.56
C ASP A 132 -2.58 -0.62 9.20
N THR A 133 -2.34 -0.93 10.46
CA THR A 133 -2.83 -2.18 11.10
C THR A 133 -4.01 -1.99 12.04
N ALA A 134 -4.52 -0.78 12.17
CA ALA A 134 -5.63 -0.44 13.06
C ALA A 134 -6.81 0.17 12.29
N PRO A 135 -8.02 0.13 12.83
CA PRO A 135 -9.20 0.77 12.22
C PRO A 135 -9.15 2.31 12.39
N VAL A 136 -8.09 2.92 11.86
CA VAL A 136 -7.84 4.37 11.87
C VAL A 136 -8.00 4.92 10.44
N PRO A 137 -8.71 6.03 10.25
CA PRO A 137 -8.85 6.66 8.93
C PRO A 137 -7.60 7.48 8.57
N GLU A 138 -6.46 6.81 8.36
CA GLU A 138 -5.16 7.48 8.19
C GLU A 138 -5.13 8.45 7.01
N LYS A 139 -5.76 8.12 5.87
CA LYS A 139 -5.79 9.01 4.69
C LYS A 139 -6.63 10.27 4.93
N PRO A 140 -7.86 10.20 5.44
CA PRO A 140 -8.62 11.39 5.83
C PRO A 140 -7.92 12.25 6.89
N LEU A 141 -7.32 11.63 7.91
CA LEU A 141 -6.53 12.35 8.92
C LEU A 141 -5.30 13.01 8.30
N GLY A 142 -4.62 12.33 7.36
CA GLY A 142 -3.49 12.89 6.62
C GLY A 142 -3.87 14.12 5.80
N GLN A 143 -5.03 14.10 5.16
CA GLN A 143 -5.55 15.25 4.42
C GLN A 143 -5.92 16.40 5.36
N MET A 144 -6.61 16.09 6.45
CA MET A 144 -6.98 17.09 7.44
C MET A 144 -5.74 17.73 8.12
N ALA A 145 -4.67 16.96 8.28
CA ALA A 145 -3.41 17.47 8.81
C ALA A 145 -2.58 18.26 7.78
N GLY A 146 -2.93 18.23 6.49
CA GLY A 146 -2.15 18.90 5.45
C GLY A 146 -0.93 18.12 4.95
N LEU A 147 -0.90 16.78 5.12
CA LEU A 147 0.13 15.94 4.49
C LEU A 147 -0.05 15.87 2.97
N GLY A 148 -1.27 15.99 2.50
CA GLY A 148 -1.67 15.87 1.11
C GLY A 148 -3.18 15.62 1.02
N TRP A 149 -3.71 15.42 -0.17
CA TRP A 149 -5.13 15.13 -0.42
C TRP A 149 -5.33 13.71 -0.89
N GLN A 150 -6.52 13.17 -0.66
CA GLN A 150 -6.89 11.89 -1.24
C GLN A 150 -7.16 12.08 -2.75
N GLY A 151 -6.27 11.53 -3.58
CA GLY A 151 -6.37 11.64 -5.03
C GLY A 151 -7.46 10.74 -5.62
N LYS A 152 -7.77 10.92 -6.93
CA LYS A 152 -8.77 10.11 -7.66
C LYS A 152 -8.51 8.61 -7.61
N HIS A 153 -7.25 8.20 -7.44
CA HIS A 153 -6.84 6.79 -7.22
C HIS A 153 -6.96 6.34 -5.76
N THR A 154 -7.61 7.10 -4.89
CA THR A 154 -7.87 6.81 -3.46
C THR A 154 -6.66 6.76 -2.52
N ASN A 155 -5.44 7.03 -3.00
CA ASN A 155 -4.26 7.21 -2.17
C ASN A 155 -3.98 8.70 -1.92
N LEU A 156 -3.20 9.01 -0.87
CA LEU A 156 -2.77 10.38 -0.63
C LEU A 156 -1.77 10.84 -1.69
N VAL A 157 -1.88 12.11 -2.06
CA VAL A 157 -0.96 12.83 -2.94
C VAL A 157 -0.47 14.06 -2.20
N SER A 158 0.82 14.27 -2.13
CA SER A 158 1.47 15.42 -1.48
C SER A 158 2.07 16.35 -2.52
N ARG A 159 2.04 17.65 -2.26
CA ARG A 159 2.77 18.64 -3.05
C ARG A 159 4.29 18.49 -2.96
N ASP A 160 4.77 17.93 -1.84
CA ASP A 160 6.20 17.84 -1.54
C ASP A 160 6.80 16.48 -1.88
N LEU A 161 5.96 15.38 -1.85
CA LEU A 161 6.41 13.98 -1.94
C LEU A 161 5.79 13.19 -3.10
N GLY A 162 4.89 13.80 -3.90
CA GLY A 162 4.09 13.04 -4.85
C GLY A 162 3.15 12.08 -4.12
N ASN A 163 3.10 10.80 -4.54
CA ASN A 163 2.24 9.80 -3.90
C ASN A 163 3.01 8.57 -3.36
N TRP A 164 4.33 8.62 -3.35
CA TRP A 164 5.20 7.52 -2.93
C TRP A 164 5.64 7.66 -1.48
N PHE A 165 4.70 7.63 -0.54
CA PHE A 165 5.02 7.71 0.89
C PHE A 165 4.10 6.83 1.73
N PHE A 166 4.67 6.29 2.79
CA PHE A 166 3.95 5.62 3.86
C PHE A 166 3.44 6.65 4.86
N ILE A 167 2.35 6.31 5.52
CA ILE A 167 1.75 7.11 6.59
C ILE A 167 2.00 6.43 7.93
N GLY A 168 2.32 7.23 8.94
CA GLY A 168 2.29 6.83 10.33
C GLY A 168 1.55 7.86 11.15
N SER A 169 0.90 7.45 12.22
CA SER A 169 0.18 8.36 13.10
C SER A 169 0.49 8.14 14.58
N ILE A 170 0.54 9.25 15.32
CA ILE A 170 0.63 9.29 16.78
C ILE A 170 -0.55 10.08 17.29
N PHE A 171 -1.46 9.40 17.96
CA PHE A 171 -2.53 10.03 18.74
C PHE A 171 -2.00 10.42 20.11
N THR A 172 -2.39 11.57 20.62
CA THR A 172 -1.94 12.03 21.93
C THR A 172 -3.02 12.85 22.67
N THR A 173 -2.97 12.81 23.99
CA THR A 173 -3.75 13.68 24.87
C THR A 173 -3.13 15.08 25.01
N VAL A 174 -1.92 15.28 24.49
CA VAL A 174 -1.27 16.59 24.43
C VAL A 174 -1.93 17.43 23.35
N GLU A 175 -2.27 18.67 23.68
CA GLU A 175 -2.80 19.63 22.71
C GLU A 175 -1.66 20.28 21.93
N ILE A 176 -1.66 20.10 20.60
CA ILE A 176 -0.66 20.67 19.70
C ILE A 176 -1.42 21.44 18.62
N VAL A 177 -0.99 22.66 18.33
CA VAL A 177 -1.61 23.50 17.29
C VAL A 177 -1.70 22.75 15.96
N PRO A 178 -2.92 22.56 15.40
CA PRO A 178 -3.10 21.87 14.14
C PRO A 178 -2.49 22.64 12.95
N ASP A 179 -2.23 21.93 11.87
CA ASP A 179 -1.93 22.52 10.56
C ASP A 179 -3.23 22.68 9.75
N ASP A 180 -3.17 23.49 8.70
CA ASP A 180 -4.30 23.66 7.79
C ASP A 180 -4.51 22.40 6.93
N PRO A 181 -5.76 22.02 6.67
CA PRO A 181 -6.09 20.91 5.79
C PRO A 181 -5.60 21.14 4.35
N GLU A 182 -5.27 20.06 3.66
CA GLU A 182 -4.96 20.13 2.22
C GLU A 182 -6.23 19.96 1.40
N VAL A 183 -6.31 20.70 0.29
CA VAL A 183 -7.42 20.62 -0.65
C VAL A 183 -7.05 19.77 -1.86
N ASP A 184 -8.05 19.28 -2.60
CA ASP A 184 -7.83 18.47 -3.80
C ASP A 184 -7.22 19.28 -4.96
N HIS A 185 -6.17 18.75 -5.56
CA HIS A 185 -5.49 19.30 -6.73
C HIS A 185 -5.47 18.36 -7.94
N CYS A 186 -6.30 17.31 -7.95
CA CYS A 186 -6.41 16.43 -9.12
C CYS A 186 -7.00 17.12 -10.34
N GLY A 187 -7.85 18.14 -10.15
CA GLY A 187 -8.47 18.90 -11.24
C GLY A 187 -9.15 18.01 -12.27
N SER A 188 -8.94 18.29 -13.56
CA SER A 188 -9.51 17.51 -14.68
C SER A 188 -8.72 16.22 -15.01
N CYS A 189 -7.52 16.00 -14.42
CA CYS A 189 -6.68 14.84 -14.71
C CYS A 189 -7.39 13.52 -14.36
N GLN A 190 -7.32 12.53 -15.25
CA GLN A 190 -7.84 11.16 -15.07
C GLN A 190 -6.81 10.06 -15.35
N SER A 191 -5.54 10.40 -15.53
CA SER A 191 -4.49 9.47 -15.94
C SER A 191 -4.41 8.19 -15.11
N CYS A 192 -4.65 8.27 -13.79
CA CYS A 192 -4.64 7.11 -12.90
C CYS A 192 -5.86 6.18 -13.11
N ILE A 193 -6.98 6.72 -13.59
CA ILE A 193 -8.18 5.95 -13.93
C ILE A 193 -7.95 5.25 -15.27
N ASP A 194 -7.48 6.00 -16.28
CA ASP A 194 -7.30 5.53 -17.65
C ASP A 194 -6.24 4.43 -17.76
N ILE A 195 -5.17 4.49 -16.94
CA ILE A 195 -4.09 3.50 -16.96
C ILE A 195 -4.47 2.16 -16.32
N CYS A 196 -5.55 2.10 -15.52
CA CYS A 196 -5.89 0.91 -14.75
C CYS A 196 -6.25 -0.27 -15.66
N PRO A 197 -5.46 -1.37 -15.69
CA PRO A 197 -5.69 -2.46 -16.64
C PRO A 197 -7.01 -3.21 -16.42
N THR A 198 -7.56 -3.12 -15.21
CA THR A 198 -8.74 -3.87 -14.78
C THR A 198 -9.96 -3.00 -14.56
N ASP A 199 -9.88 -1.70 -14.88
CA ASP A 199 -10.97 -0.73 -14.67
C ASP A 199 -11.49 -0.76 -13.23
N ALA A 200 -10.54 -0.73 -12.25
CA ALA A 200 -10.87 -0.85 -10.83
C ALA A 200 -11.48 0.43 -10.23
N PHE A 201 -11.56 1.53 -10.97
CA PHE A 201 -12.13 2.81 -10.53
C PHE A 201 -13.48 3.06 -11.19
N PRO A 202 -14.62 2.73 -10.53
CA PRO A 202 -15.96 2.98 -11.10
C PRO A 202 -16.22 4.47 -11.34
N LYS A 203 -15.66 5.31 -10.49
CA LYS A 203 -15.67 6.79 -10.60
C LYS A 203 -14.44 7.35 -9.86
N PRO A 204 -14.06 8.62 -10.10
CA PRO A 204 -13.02 9.29 -9.31
C PRO A 204 -13.27 9.14 -7.80
N TYR A 205 -12.20 8.92 -7.04
CA TYR A 205 -12.20 8.77 -5.56
C TYR A 205 -12.91 7.51 -5.04
N GLN A 206 -13.26 6.58 -5.92
CA GLN A 206 -13.87 5.29 -5.55
C GLN A 206 -13.14 4.14 -6.23
N ILE A 207 -12.91 3.06 -5.51
CA ILE A 207 -12.26 1.85 -6.02
C ILE A 207 -13.15 0.63 -5.75
N ASP A 208 -13.27 -0.26 -6.73
CA ASP A 208 -13.72 -1.63 -6.53
C ASP A 208 -12.48 -2.52 -6.30
N ALA A 209 -12.21 -2.86 -5.04
CA ALA A 209 -11.03 -3.66 -4.71
C ALA A 209 -11.05 -5.02 -5.40
N ARG A 210 -12.20 -5.61 -5.68
CA ARG A 210 -12.33 -6.93 -6.34
C ARG A 210 -11.70 -6.93 -7.73
N ARG A 211 -11.55 -5.77 -8.35
CA ARG A 211 -10.90 -5.58 -9.65
C ARG A 211 -9.45 -5.09 -9.54
N CYS A 212 -9.07 -4.51 -8.38
CA CYS A 212 -7.74 -3.97 -8.18
C CYS A 212 -6.67 -5.06 -8.14
N ILE A 213 -5.64 -4.97 -8.99
CA ILE A 213 -4.54 -5.96 -9.05
C ILE A 213 -3.81 -6.05 -7.70
N SER A 214 -3.68 -4.94 -6.97
CA SER A 214 -3.08 -4.98 -5.64
C SER A 214 -3.89 -5.89 -4.70
N TYR A 215 -5.21 -5.72 -4.67
CA TYR A 215 -6.09 -6.61 -3.90
C TYR A 215 -6.02 -8.06 -4.40
N LEU A 216 -6.10 -8.30 -5.71
CA LEU A 216 -6.10 -9.65 -6.30
C LEU A 216 -4.82 -10.43 -5.96
N THR A 217 -3.70 -9.73 -5.86
CA THR A 217 -2.39 -10.36 -5.59
C THR A 217 -2.05 -10.46 -4.11
N ILE A 218 -2.69 -9.66 -3.23
CA ILE A 218 -2.36 -9.58 -1.81
C ILE A 218 -3.45 -10.14 -0.92
N GLU A 219 -4.71 -9.73 -1.11
CA GLU A 219 -5.82 -10.04 -0.20
C GLU A 219 -6.68 -11.21 -0.69
N HIS A 220 -6.95 -11.26 -2.00
CA HIS A 220 -7.84 -12.26 -2.58
C HIS A 220 -7.30 -13.69 -2.42
N ARG A 221 -8.13 -14.57 -1.87
CA ARG A 221 -7.85 -16.01 -1.70
C ARG A 221 -8.61 -16.80 -2.75
N GLY A 222 -7.98 -17.88 -3.24
CA GLY A 222 -8.55 -18.72 -4.29
C GLY A 222 -8.19 -18.23 -5.71
N PRO A 223 -8.79 -18.83 -6.73
CA PRO A 223 -8.60 -18.43 -8.14
C PRO A 223 -9.11 -17.02 -8.41
N VAL A 224 -8.40 -16.29 -9.26
CA VAL A 224 -8.86 -15.01 -9.80
C VAL A 224 -9.81 -15.26 -10.97
N GLU A 225 -10.83 -14.42 -11.14
CA GLU A 225 -11.76 -14.48 -12.25
C GLU A 225 -11.04 -14.46 -13.60
N ILE A 226 -11.52 -15.26 -14.55
CA ILE A 226 -10.83 -15.53 -15.82
C ILE A 226 -10.59 -14.25 -16.63
N ASP A 227 -11.57 -13.34 -16.66
CA ASP A 227 -11.50 -12.08 -17.40
C ASP A 227 -10.45 -11.10 -16.84
N LEU A 228 -10.04 -11.27 -15.59
CA LEU A 228 -9.01 -10.44 -14.95
C LEU A 228 -7.59 -11.00 -15.11
N ARG A 229 -7.43 -12.32 -15.32
CA ARG A 229 -6.10 -12.97 -15.34
C ARG A 229 -5.15 -12.38 -16.38
N SER A 230 -5.64 -12.16 -17.60
CA SER A 230 -4.82 -11.55 -18.66
C SER A 230 -4.46 -10.09 -18.35
N LYS A 231 -5.34 -9.36 -17.67
CA LYS A 231 -5.15 -7.95 -17.31
C LYS A 231 -4.11 -7.75 -16.20
N ILE A 232 -3.84 -8.78 -15.38
CA ILE A 232 -2.79 -8.73 -14.35
C ILE A 232 -1.39 -8.53 -14.97
N GLY A 233 -1.17 -9.06 -16.19
CA GLY A 233 0.14 -9.01 -16.83
C GLY A 233 1.18 -9.79 -16.02
N ASN A 234 2.37 -9.23 -15.83
CA ASN A 234 3.45 -9.82 -15.04
C ASN A 234 3.51 -9.31 -13.58
N ARG A 235 2.46 -8.65 -13.08
CA ARG A 235 2.35 -8.16 -11.70
C ARG A 235 2.04 -9.31 -10.75
N ILE A 236 2.98 -9.61 -9.85
CA ILE A 236 2.85 -10.76 -8.94
C ILE A 236 2.55 -10.35 -7.49
N TYR A 237 2.81 -9.09 -7.14
CA TYR A 237 2.55 -8.57 -5.80
C TYR A 237 2.34 -7.06 -5.84
N GLY A 238 1.13 -6.61 -5.56
CA GLY A 238 0.76 -5.20 -5.67
C GLY A 238 0.68 -4.72 -7.12
N CYS A 239 0.46 -3.44 -7.28
CA CYS A 239 0.37 -2.77 -8.59
C CYS A 239 0.66 -1.28 -8.39
N ASP A 240 1.51 -0.72 -9.22
CA ASP A 240 1.93 0.67 -9.12
C ASP A 240 1.37 1.57 -10.22
N ASP A 241 0.58 1.03 -11.16
CA ASP A 241 0.17 1.73 -12.38
C ASP A 241 -0.45 3.10 -12.10
N CYS A 242 -1.45 3.15 -11.23
CA CYS A 242 -2.15 4.39 -10.90
C CYS A 242 -1.27 5.37 -10.10
N LEU A 243 -0.30 4.87 -9.34
CA LEU A 243 0.66 5.70 -8.61
C LEU A 243 1.71 6.26 -9.58
N ALA A 244 2.29 5.40 -10.42
CA ALA A 244 3.41 5.76 -11.31
C ALA A 244 3.05 6.83 -12.33
N ILE A 245 1.81 6.81 -12.86
CA ILE A 245 1.36 7.78 -13.88
C ILE A 245 1.02 9.15 -13.30
N CYS A 246 0.90 9.27 -11.98
CA CYS A 246 0.45 10.52 -11.36
C CYS A 246 1.43 11.68 -11.64
N PRO A 247 0.96 12.79 -12.24
CA PRO A 247 1.83 13.91 -12.60
C PRO A 247 2.45 14.62 -11.40
N TRP A 248 1.90 14.44 -10.20
CA TRP A 248 2.42 14.99 -8.96
C TRP A 248 3.72 14.32 -8.52
N ASN A 249 4.05 13.17 -9.07
CA ASN A 249 5.34 12.49 -8.81
C ASN A 249 6.56 13.26 -9.31
N LYS A 250 6.40 14.33 -10.11
CA LYS A 250 7.48 15.26 -10.42
C LYS A 250 8.09 15.92 -9.18
N PHE A 251 7.36 15.94 -8.07
CA PHE A 251 7.82 16.44 -6.77
C PHE A 251 8.34 15.32 -5.84
N ALA A 252 8.17 14.07 -6.24
CA ALA A 252 8.64 12.93 -5.45
C ALA A 252 10.17 12.97 -5.30
N LYS A 253 10.64 12.77 -4.08
CA LYS A 253 12.06 12.68 -3.75
C LYS A 253 12.35 11.31 -3.18
N ALA A 254 13.47 10.71 -3.58
CA ALA A 254 13.94 9.48 -2.96
C ALA A 254 14.04 9.67 -1.44
N GLY A 255 13.45 8.75 -0.69
CA GLY A 255 13.47 8.81 0.77
C GLY A 255 14.87 8.64 1.32
N SER A 256 15.13 9.17 2.51
CA SER A 256 16.42 9.03 3.20
C SER A 256 16.56 7.71 3.99
N GLU A 257 15.49 6.95 4.15
CA GLU A 257 15.45 5.71 4.93
C GLU A 257 15.98 4.52 4.11
N THR A 258 17.25 4.18 4.30
CA THR A 258 17.94 3.12 3.53
C THR A 258 17.30 1.73 3.66
N ARG A 259 16.61 1.45 4.77
CA ARG A 259 15.89 0.17 4.98
C ARG A 259 14.68 0.01 4.07
N LEU A 260 14.23 1.10 3.44
CA LEU A 260 13.13 1.12 2.47
C LEU A 260 13.65 1.15 1.01
N TYR A 261 14.96 1.10 0.79
CA TYR A 261 15.52 0.98 -0.56
C TYR A 261 15.25 -0.40 -1.12
N ALA A 262 14.86 -0.44 -2.40
CA ALA A 262 14.60 -1.70 -3.08
C ALA A 262 15.82 -2.62 -3.06
N ARG A 263 15.60 -3.87 -2.68
CA ARG A 263 16.60 -4.93 -2.82
C ARG A 263 16.75 -5.25 -4.30
N GLU A 264 18.00 -5.32 -4.77
CA GLU A 264 18.31 -5.47 -6.20
C GLU A 264 17.63 -6.70 -6.81
N GLU A 265 17.63 -7.82 -6.08
CA GLU A 265 17.03 -9.08 -6.49
C GLU A 265 15.48 -9.06 -6.56
N LEU A 266 14.83 -7.97 -6.11
CA LEU A 266 13.36 -7.81 -6.16
C LEU A 266 12.88 -6.79 -7.20
N LYS A 267 13.80 -6.09 -7.88
CA LYS A 267 13.43 -5.10 -8.89
C LYS A 267 12.85 -5.73 -10.14
N MET A 268 13.48 -6.80 -10.64
CA MET A 268 13.08 -7.50 -11.86
C MET A 268 13.36 -9.01 -11.75
N PRO A 269 12.80 -9.74 -10.77
CA PRO A 269 13.13 -11.14 -10.56
C PRO A 269 12.58 -12.04 -11.67
N ASP A 270 13.28 -13.15 -11.93
CA ASP A 270 12.88 -14.14 -12.94
C ASP A 270 11.64 -14.94 -12.50
N LEU A 271 10.60 -14.99 -13.34
CA LEU A 271 9.40 -15.79 -13.08
C LEU A 271 9.72 -17.27 -12.89
N LYS A 272 10.73 -17.81 -13.63
CA LYS A 272 11.14 -19.23 -13.53
C LYS A 272 11.71 -19.55 -12.15
N GLU A 273 12.49 -18.66 -11.56
CA GLU A 273 13.01 -18.82 -10.21
C GLU A 273 11.87 -18.80 -9.19
N LEU A 274 10.99 -17.80 -9.30
CA LEU A 274 9.94 -17.56 -8.33
C LEU A 274 8.87 -18.65 -8.30
N VAL A 275 8.51 -19.24 -9.44
CA VAL A 275 7.50 -20.31 -9.52
C VAL A 275 7.99 -21.62 -8.90
N SER A 276 9.31 -21.79 -8.77
CA SER A 276 9.96 -23.00 -8.25
C SER A 276 10.17 -22.99 -6.74
N LEU A 277 9.79 -21.90 -6.04
CA LEU A 277 9.99 -21.77 -4.61
C LEU A 277 9.07 -22.74 -3.82
N ASP A 278 9.67 -23.57 -2.96
CA ASP A 278 8.97 -24.26 -1.89
C ASP A 278 8.68 -23.31 -0.71
N ASP A 279 7.97 -23.76 0.31
CA ASP A 279 7.62 -22.92 1.46
C ASP A 279 8.84 -22.41 2.22
N ARG A 280 9.87 -23.24 2.37
CA ARG A 280 11.11 -22.85 3.06
C ARG A 280 11.86 -21.78 2.26
N ALA A 281 12.13 -22.00 1.00
CA ALA A 281 12.82 -21.06 0.13
C ALA A 281 12.05 -19.73 0.01
N PHE A 282 10.70 -19.78 -0.07
CA PHE A 282 9.84 -18.60 -0.05
C PHE A 282 10.02 -17.79 1.25
N ARG A 283 9.95 -18.45 2.41
CA ARG A 283 10.09 -17.79 3.73
C ARG A 283 11.48 -17.18 3.93
N ASP A 284 12.51 -17.84 3.43
CA ASP A 284 13.89 -17.36 3.51
C ASP A 284 14.10 -16.14 2.59
N LYS A 285 13.68 -16.25 1.32
CA LYS A 285 13.81 -15.16 0.32
C LYS A 285 13.08 -13.90 0.75
N PHE A 286 11.87 -14.02 1.29
CA PHE A 286 11.02 -12.91 1.69
C PHE A 286 11.05 -12.60 3.19
N SER A 287 12.10 -13.05 3.88
CA SER A 287 12.30 -12.73 5.30
C SER A 287 12.36 -11.23 5.51
N GLY A 288 11.53 -10.71 6.44
CA GLY A 288 11.45 -9.28 6.75
C GLY A 288 10.80 -8.41 5.66
N SER A 289 10.22 -9.01 4.61
CA SER A 289 9.44 -8.32 3.58
C SER A 289 7.93 -8.47 3.83
N PRO A 290 7.08 -7.52 3.41
CA PRO A 290 5.63 -7.66 3.49
C PRO A 290 5.11 -8.83 2.63
N ILE A 291 5.83 -9.24 1.58
CA ILE A 291 5.47 -10.36 0.70
C ILE A 291 5.30 -11.65 1.48
N LYS A 292 6.10 -11.88 2.54
CA LYS A 292 6.00 -13.08 3.37
C LYS A 292 4.61 -13.32 3.95
N ARG A 293 3.81 -12.27 4.12
CA ARG A 293 2.48 -12.32 4.76
C ARG A 293 1.44 -13.08 3.94
N ILE A 294 1.57 -13.10 2.61
CA ILE A 294 0.58 -13.77 1.75
C ILE A 294 0.76 -15.29 1.69
N GLY A 295 1.91 -15.81 2.11
CA GLY A 295 2.25 -17.24 2.03
C GLY A 295 2.67 -17.68 0.63
N ARG A 296 3.34 -18.85 0.58
CA ARG A 296 3.88 -19.43 -0.67
C ARG A 296 2.78 -19.67 -1.70
N ASP A 297 1.64 -20.22 -1.30
CA ASP A 297 0.65 -20.70 -2.27
C ASP A 297 0.00 -19.56 -3.04
N ARG A 298 -0.40 -18.47 -2.36
CA ARG A 298 -0.90 -17.27 -3.03
C ARG A 298 0.15 -16.62 -3.91
N PHE A 299 1.40 -16.58 -3.43
CA PHE A 299 2.51 -16.03 -4.21
C PHE A 299 2.74 -16.82 -5.50
N VAL A 300 2.83 -18.16 -5.43
CA VAL A 300 3.02 -19.03 -6.61
C VAL A 300 1.82 -18.95 -7.56
N ARG A 301 0.58 -18.89 -7.05
CA ARG A 301 -0.60 -18.62 -7.87
C ARG A 301 -0.43 -17.34 -8.72
N ASN A 302 0.04 -16.24 -8.12
CA ASN A 302 0.24 -14.98 -8.81
C ASN A 302 1.35 -15.10 -9.89
N VAL A 303 2.45 -15.78 -9.56
CA VAL A 303 3.55 -16.04 -10.51
C VAL A 303 3.05 -16.86 -11.70
N LEU A 304 2.17 -17.83 -11.48
CA LEU A 304 1.59 -18.64 -12.56
C LEU A 304 0.73 -17.79 -13.52
N TYR A 305 -0.03 -16.81 -13.01
CA TYR A 305 -0.73 -15.86 -13.88
C TYR A 305 0.23 -15.03 -14.72
N ALA A 306 1.32 -14.54 -14.12
CA ALA A 306 2.36 -13.81 -14.85
C ALA A 306 3.02 -14.68 -15.93
N ILE A 307 3.32 -15.94 -15.62
CA ILE A 307 3.86 -16.90 -16.61
C ILE A 307 2.87 -17.15 -17.76
N GLY A 308 1.59 -17.36 -17.47
CA GLY A 308 0.58 -17.49 -18.52
C GLY A 308 0.54 -16.26 -19.43
N ASN A 309 0.57 -15.07 -18.84
CA ASN A 309 0.59 -13.80 -19.58
C ASN A 309 1.87 -13.59 -20.41
N SER A 310 3.00 -14.21 -20.05
CA SER A 310 4.23 -14.13 -20.83
C SER A 310 4.12 -14.79 -22.20
N ARG A 311 3.25 -15.80 -22.34
CA ARG A 311 3.09 -16.66 -23.54
C ARG A 311 4.38 -17.36 -23.98
N GLU A 312 5.39 -17.43 -23.10
CA GLU A 312 6.68 -18.04 -23.43
C GLU A 312 6.69 -19.54 -23.16
N GLN A 313 6.77 -20.34 -24.20
CA GLN A 313 6.75 -21.82 -24.12
C GLN A 313 7.84 -22.42 -23.22
N LYS A 314 8.95 -21.67 -22.99
CA LYS A 314 10.03 -22.10 -22.09
C LYS A 314 9.56 -22.45 -20.69
N PHE A 315 8.41 -21.91 -20.26
CA PHE A 315 7.84 -22.16 -18.91
C PHE A 315 7.02 -23.45 -18.82
N LYS A 316 6.61 -24.08 -19.92
CA LYS A 316 5.77 -25.32 -19.89
C LYS A 316 6.32 -26.38 -18.94
N LYS A 317 7.65 -26.60 -18.96
CA LYS A 317 8.31 -27.64 -18.17
C LYS A 317 8.15 -27.39 -16.65
N VAL A 318 8.25 -26.15 -16.19
CA VAL A 318 8.14 -25.79 -14.76
C VAL A 318 6.70 -25.64 -14.29
N VAL A 319 5.76 -25.30 -15.18
CA VAL A 319 4.33 -25.16 -14.85
C VAL A 319 3.61 -26.51 -14.79
N LYS A 320 3.95 -27.46 -15.67
CA LYS A 320 3.25 -28.76 -15.79
C LYS A 320 3.12 -29.53 -14.47
N PRO A 321 4.13 -29.65 -13.61
CA PRO A 321 3.97 -30.32 -12.31
C PRO A 321 2.95 -29.67 -11.39
N LEU A 322 2.80 -28.33 -11.44
CA LEU A 322 1.92 -27.56 -10.56
C LEU A 322 0.43 -27.73 -10.87
N THR A 323 0.07 -28.36 -12.00
CA THR A 323 -1.32 -28.79 -12.26
C THR A 323 -1.80 -29.90 -11.30
N LYS A 324 -0.87 -30.48 -10.53
CA LYS A 324 -1.14 -31.50 -9.50
C LYS A 324 -0.79 -31.01 -8.08
N ASP A 325 -0.55 -29.70 -7.90
CA ASP A 325 -0.24 -29.13 -6.58
C ASP A 325 -1.41 -29.37 -5.61
N PRO A 326 -1.16 -29.63 -4.31
CA PRO A 326 -2.21 -29.79 -3.31
C PRO A 326 -3.13 -28.57 -3.15
N ASP A 327 -2.63 -27.35 -3.39
CA ASP A 327 -3.44 -26.13 -3.35
C ASP A 327 -4.29 -25.98 -4.61
N PHE A 328 -5.59 -25.76 -4.42
CA PHE A 328 -6.56 -25.66 -5.53
C PHE A 328 -6.29 -24.44 -6.43
N ALA A 329 -5.92 -23.28 -5.83
CA ALA A 329 -5.70 -22.06 -6.60
C ALA A 329 -4.42 -22.13 -7.45
N ILE A 330 -3.41 -22.88 -6.98
CA ILE A 330 -2.20 -23.18 -7.77
C ILE A 330 -2.55 -24.09 -8.94
N ARG A 331 -3.30 -25.20 -8.70
CA ARG A 331 -3.71 -26.09 -9.79
C ARG A 331 -4.48 -25.36 -10.88
N ASP A 332 -5.44 -24.54 -10.49
CA ASP A 332 -6.26 -23.75 -11.41
C ASP A 332 -5.40 -22.75 -12.21
N ALA A 333 -4.53 -22.00 -11.53
CA ALA A 333 -3.62 -21.05 -12.17
C ALA A 333 -2.63 -21.74 -13.14
N ALA A 334 -2.09 -22.91 -12.73
CA ALA A 334 -1.18 -23.69 -13.58
C ALA A 334 -1.87 -24.24 -14.83
N THR A 335 -3.10 -24.73 -14.69
CA THR A 335 -3.91 -25.21 -15.81
C THR A 335 -4.18 -24.07 -16.78
N TRP A 336 -4.62 -22.92 -16.29
CA TRP A 336 -4.83 -21.72 -17.10
C TRP A 336 -3.54 -21.28 -17.78
N ALA A 337 -2.42 -21.19 -17.05
CA ALA A 337 -1.14 -20.80 -17.62
C ALA A 337 -0.73 -21.72 -18.77
N LEU A 338 -0.91 -23.05 -18.65
CA LEU A 338 -0.59 -23.97 -19.74
C LEU A 338 -1.42 -23.72 -21.01
N THR A 339 -2.70 -23.33 -20.88
CA THR A 339 -3.52 -22.97 -22.05
C THR A 339 -3.02 -21.70 -22.74
N GLN A 340 -2.42 -20.78 -22.00
CA GLN A 340 -1.85 -19.55 -22.56
C GLN A 340 -0.46 -19.77 -23.20
N LEU A 341 0.24 -20.83 -22.79
CA LEU A 341 1.56 -21.21 -23.30
C LEU A 341 1.47 -22.17 -24.52
N ALA A 342 0.27 -22.55 -24.94
CA ALA A 342 0.03 -23.56 -25.99
C ALA A 342 0.45 -23.07 -27.42
#